data_a941e268b8ed9d515775ebf1bfde4a54
#
_entry.id   a941e268b8ed9d515775ebf1bfde4a54
#
_cell.length_a   1.000
_cell.length_b   1.000
_cell.length_c   1.000
_cell.angle_alpha   90.00
_cell.angle_beta   90.00
_cell.angle_gamma   90.00
#
_symmetry.space_group_name_H-M   'P 1'
#
loop_
_entity.id
_entity.type
_entity.pdbx_description
1 polymer ?
#
loop_
_entity_poly.entity_id
_entity_poly.type
_entity_poly.pdbx_seq_one_letter_code
_entity_poly.pdbx_strand_id
1 'polypeptide(L)'
;MAITVNSKKKQVKKTFQELINDLMTSSSEKVRYNAARVLGEMGDSKAVEPLIDVLKNDKNGSVRLYAARALGELGDSKATEHLIESLREDRNVDVRVRAARALGRLGGKIVVEPLVEALNDENSQVCITATDALIEIGDVATDALIKSLDHEKVNVRCDATRALGEIGNKKCVDKIINMLYDEWVNVRIYAVTSLGKLNDKKAVPALIDVMKNRSENDLVRAGAAAALGVLRDQRALLPLRELIMEAEELGELEDTALKSFKKIMAANWQAIPGATQQKKHANSF
;
A
#
# COMPACT_ATOMS: atom_id res chain seq x y z
N MET A 1 -17.94 53.39 -8.56
CA MET A 1 -16.65 52.84 -8.13
C MET A 1 -16.83 52.08 -6.81
N ALA A 2 -16.91 50.78 -6.85
CA ALA A 2 -17.07 49.95 -5.66
C ALA A 2 -15.71 49.53 -5.18
N ILE A 3 -15.32 49.98 -3.99
CA ILE A 3 -14.08 49.60 -3.34
C ILE A 3 -14.30 48.26 -2.64
N THR A 4 -13.75 47.19 -3.19
CA THR A 4 -13.77 45.89 -2.56
C THR A 4 -12.76 45.91 -1.41
N VAL A 5 -13.26 45.97 -0.17
CA VAL A 5 -12.44 45.86 1.04
C VAL A 5 -12.08 44.42 1.24
N ASN A 6 -10.88 44.04 0.85
CA ASN A 6 -10.30 42.74 1.08
C ASN A 6 -9.76 42.71 2.52
N SER A 7 -10.59 42.22 3.45
CA SER A 7 -10.19 42.05 4.85
C SER A 7 -9.24 40.86 4.99
N LYS A 8 -7.94 41.05 4.71
CA LYS A 8 -6.88 40.19 5.17
C LYS A 8 -6.88 40.23 6.69
N LYS A 9 -7.50 39.25 7.35
CA LYS A 9 -7.25 38.96 8.77
C LYS A 9 -5.74 38.78 8.92
N LYS A 10 -5.06 39.70 9.58
CA LYS A 10 -3.68 39.51 10.06
C LYS A 10 -3.70 38.25 10.91
N GLN A 11 -3.19 37.15 10.39
CA GLN A 11 -2.85 35.97 11.21
C GLN A 11 -1.70 36.43 12.12
N VAL A 12 -2.02 36.69 13.39
CA VAL A 12 -1.00 36.90 14.43
C VAL A 12 -0.28 35.56 14.54
N LYS A 13 1.00 35.51 14.12
CA LYS A 13 1.83 34.33 14.30
C LYS A 13 2.10 34.17 15.81
N LYS A 14 1.51 33.14 16.40
CA LYS A 14 1.79 32.79 17.81
C LYS A 14 3.21 32.27 17.95
N THR A 15 3.84 32.61 19.05
CA THR A 15 5.13 32.05 19.46
C THR A 15 5.00 30.57 19.84
N PHE A 16 6.09 29.85 19.87
CA PHE A 16 6.13 28.47 20.33
C PHE A 16 5.54 28.31 21.73
N GLN A 17 5.93 29.20 22.66
CA GLN A 17 5.46 29.15 24.05
C GLN A 17 3.93 29.42 24.17
N GLU A 18 3.39 30.34 23.37
CA GLU A 18 1.95 30.58 23.33
C GLU A 18 1.18 29.37 22.78
N LEU A 19 1.74 28.67 21.78
CA LEU A 19 1.14 27.44 21.25
C LEU A 19 1.17 26.29 22.26
N ILE A 20 2.26 26.11 23.00
CA ILE A 20 2.32 25.13 24.09
C ILE A 20 1.29 25.46 25.17
N ASN A 21 1.18 26.72 25.57
CA ASN A 21 0.14 27.11 26.53
C ASN A 21 -1.27 26.85 26.02
N ASP A 22 -1.57 27.21 24.75
CA ASP A 22 -2.84 26.91 24.11
C ASP A 22 -3.15 25.42 24.07
N LEU A 23 -2.15 24.60 23.73
CA LEU A 23 -2.26 23.16 23.66
C LEU A 23 -2.63 22.54 25.02
N MET A 24 -1.94 22.98 26.06
CA MET A 24 -2.04 22.36 27.40
C MET A 24 -3.18 22.88 28.26
N THR A 25 -3.58 24.16 28.08
CA THR A 25 -4.46 24.83 29.06
C THR A 25 -5.78 25.32 28.50
N SER A 26 -5.92 25.43 27.16
CA SER A 26 -7.15 25.98 26.60
C SER A 26 -8.36 25.06 26.84
N SER A 27 -9.46 25.67 27.34
CA SER A 27 -10.75 24.95 27.43
C SER A 27 -11.37 24.61 26.05
N SER A 28 -11.00 25.37 25.00
CA SER A 28 -11.50 25.15 23.66
C SER A 28 -10.71 24.07 22.93
N GLU A 29 -11.36 22.98 22.61
CA GLU A 29 -10.78 21.91 21.78
C GLU A 29 -10.24 22.42 20.43
N LYS A 30 -10.96 23.41 19.84
CA LYS A 30 -10.53 24.04 18.58
C LYS A 30 -9.19 24.74 18.69
N VAL A 31 -8.92 25.37 19.83
CA VAL A 31 -7.63 26.02 20.11
C VAL A 31 -6.56 24.96 20.30
N ARG A 32 -6.84 23.92 21.09
CA ARG A 32 -5.88 22.84 21.37
C ARG A 32 -5.48 22.09 20.09
N TYR A 33 -6.45 21.63 19.25
CA TYR A 33 -6.06 20.90 18.06
C TYR A 33 -5.34 21.78 17.02
N ASN A 34 -5.69 23.09 16.91
CA ASN A 34 -4.93 24.01 16.05
C ASN A 34 -3.51 24.23 16.56
N ALA A 35 -3.32 24.31 17.89
CA ALA A 35 -1.99 24.40 18.49
C ALA A 35 -1.17 23.14 18.16
N ALA A 36 -1.72 21.95 18.35
CA ALA A 36 -1.07 20.70 17.99
C ALA A 36 -0.64 20.67 16.51
N ARG A 37 -1.54 21.07 15.60
CA ARG A 37 -1.25 21.15 14.17
C ARG A 37 -0.08 22.09 13.86
N VAL A 38 -0.12 23.31 14.41
CA VAL A 38 0.91 24.32 14.12
C VAL A 38 2.26 23.91 14.73
N LEU A 39 2.26 23.31 15.92
CA LEU A 39 3.49 22.78 16.53
C LEU A 39 4.16 21.69 15.68
N GLY A 40 3.37 20.80 15.08
CA GLY A 40 3.87 19.83 14.11
C GLY A 40 4.50 20.50 12.88
N GLU A 41 3.79 21.50 12.30
CA GLU A 41 4.27 22.27 11.14
C GLU A 41 5.55 23.11 11.44
N MET A 42 5.75 23.51 12.70
CA MET A 42 6.97 24.23 13.13
C MET A 42 8.21 23.34 13.17
N GLY A 43 8.05 22.03 13.37
CA GLY A 43 9.16 21.09 13.38
C GLY A 43 10.09 21.18 14.60
N ASP A 44 9.72 21.89 15.67
CA ASP A 44 10.54 22.02 16.88
C ASP A 44 10.36 20.78 17.76
N SER A 45 11.44 20.00 17.97
CA SER A 45 11.43 18.77 18.77
C SER A 45 10.99 18.99 20.23
N LYS A 46 11.06 20.21 20.76
CA LYS A 46 10.54 20.55 22.09
C LYS A 46 9.03 20.37 22.21
N ALA A 47 8.31 20.27 21.10
CA ALA A 47 6.87 19.98 21.10
C ALA A 47 6.54 18.49 21.34
N VAL A 48 7.51 17.58 21.23
CA VAL A 48 7.27 16.13 21.30
C VAL A 48 6.62 15.72 22.62
N GLU A 49 7.21 16.06 23.74
CA GLU A 49 6.67 15.68 25.06
C GLU A 49 5.27 16.27 25.34
N PRO A 50 5.01 17.58 25.10
CA PRO A 50 3.65 18.11 25.22
C PRO A 50 2.63 17.44 24.29
N LEU A 51 3.02 17.08 23.06
CA LEU A 51 2.14 16.38 22.12
C LEU A 51 1.87 14.94 22.55
N ILE A 52 2.85 14.24 23.13
CA ILE A 52 2.67 12.92 23.73
C ILE A 52 1.66 12.98 24.88
N ASP A 53 1.79 13.97 25.78
CA ASP A 53 0.86 14.13 26.88
C ASP A 53 -0.58 14.34 26.39
N VAL A 54 -0.77 15.18 25.38
CA VAL A 54 -2.07 15.44 24.76
C VAL A 54 -2.60 14.21 24.02
N LEU A 55 -1.75 13.46 23.31
CA LEU A 55 -2.14 12.21 22.66
C LEU A 55 -2.72 11.21 23.66
N LYS A 56 -2.13 11.11 24.82
CA LYS A 56 -2.58 10.18 25.87
C LYS A 56 -3.81 10.66 26.62
N ASN A 57 -3.86 11.94 26.97
CA ASN A 57 -4.74 12.44 28.03
C ASN A 57 -5.89 13.34 27.56
N ASP A 58 -5.84 13.90 26.31
CA ASP A 58 -6.92 14.78 25.87
C ASP A 58 -8.23 13.99 25.65
N LYS A 59 -9.31 14.48 26.27
CA LYS A 59 -10.63 13.86 26.17
C LYS A 59 -11.23 13.91 24.76
N ASN A 60 -10.79 14.87 23.93
CA ASN A 60 -11.33 15.08 22.60
C ASN A 60 -10.51 14.35 21.53
N GLY A 61 -11.17 13.46 20.78
CA GLY A 61 -10.53 12.67 19.74
C GLY A 61 -9.86 13.49 18.63
N SER A 62 -10.43 14.67 18.27
CA SER A 62 -9.80 15.53 17.27
C SER A 62 -8.48 16.13 17.75
N VAL A 63 -8.36 16.43 19.06
CA VAL A 63 -7.11 16.93 19.64
C VAL A 63 -6.05 15.83 19.62
N ARG A 64 -6.40 14.60 20.05
CA ARG A 64 -5.50 13.45 19.99
C ARG A 64 -5.09 13.13 18.54
N LEU A 65 -6.02 13.22 17.58
CA LEU A 65 -5.74 13.04 16.15
C LEU A 65 -4.65 13.98 15.65
N TYR A 66 -4.78 15.29 15.95
CA TYR A 66 -3.78 16.26 15.51
C TYR A 66 -2.47 16.12 16.26
N ALA A 67 -2.48 15.66 17.53
CA ALA A 67 -1.27 15.30 18.26
C ALA A 67 -0.53 14.11 17.61
N ALA A 68 -1.25 13.03 17.28
CA ALA A 68 -0.68 11.89 16.54
C ALA A 68 -0.07 12.31 15.19
N ARG A 69 -0.79 13.17 14.47
CA ARG A 69 -0.30 13.71 13.19
C ARG A 69 0.99 14.52 13.39
N ALA A 70 1.00 15.45 14.35
CA ALA A 70 2.15 16.30 14.64
C ALA A 70 3.37 15.49 15.06
N LEU A 71 3.19 14.45 15.87
CA LEU A 71 4.26 13.54 16.29
C LEU A 71 4.85 12.78 15.08
N GLY A 72 4.00 12.33 14.14
CA GLY A 72 4.47 11.74 12.89
C GLY A 72 5.18 12.73 11.95
N GLU A 73 4.85 14.02 11.99
CA GLU A 73 5.53 15.09 11.24
C GLU A 73 6.87 15.46 11.87
N LEU A 74 6.97 15.43 13.21
CA LEU A 74 8.22 15.67 13.95
C LEU A 74 9.23 14.53 13.81
N GLY A 75 8.76 13.29 13.63
CA GLY A 75 9.63 12.14 13.36
C GLY A 75 10.50 11.70 14.55
N ASP A 76 10.20 12.11 15.78
CA ASP A 76 10.97 11.73 16.96
C ASP A 76 10.56 10.36 17.48
N SER A 77 11.52 9.46 17.62
CA SER A 77 11.30 8.07 18.06
C SER A 77 10.71 7.94 19.46
N LYS A 78 10.80 8.97 20.31
CA LYS A 78 10.15 9.00 21.62
C LYS A 78 8.63 8.83 21.52
N ALA A 79 8.02 9.23 20.40
CA ALA A 79 6.59 9.08 20.18
C ALA A 79 6.17 7.65 19.82
N THR A 80 7.10 6.76 19.49
CA THR A 80 6.79 5.46 18.87
C THR A 80 5.88 4.61 19.75
N GLU A 81 6.24 4.37 21.00
CA GLU A 81 5.44 3.54 21.93
C GLU A 81 4.03 4.13 22.17
N HIS A 82 3.92 5.45 22.28
CA HIS A 82 2.63 6.12 22.51
C HIS A 82 1.73 6.11 21.26
N LEU A 83 2.33 6.14 20.07
CA LEU A 83 1.59 5.95 18.83
C LEU A 83 1.15 4.49 18.64
N ILE A 84 1.95 3.51 19.09
CA ILE A 84 1.56 2.09 19.12
C ILE A 84 0.37 1.89 20.07
N GLU A 85 0.42 2.46 21.27
CA GLU A 85 -0.70 2.42 22.22
C GLU A 85 -1.97 3.04 21.61
N SER A 86 -1.84 4.22 20.97
CA SER A 86 -2.97 4.87 20.29
C SER A 86 -3.51 4.05 19.10
N LEU A 87 -2.66 3.36 18.35
CA LEU A 87 -3.09 2.49 17.26
C LEU A 87 -3.92 1.31 17.77
N ARG A 88 -3.53 0.72 18.90
CA ARG A 88 -4.21 -0.44 19.47
C ARG A 88 -5.49 -0.09 20.21
N GLU A 89 -5.51 1.02 20.95
CA GLU A 89 -6.48 1.23 22.01
C GLU A 89 -7.35 2.47 21.85
N ASP A 90 -7.00 3.43 20.97
CA ASP A 90 -7.83 4.63 20.87
C ASP A 90 -9.21 4.32 20.32
N ARG A 91 -10.24 4.70 21.08
CA ARG A 91 -11.66 4.52 20.70
C ARG A 91 -12.05 5.27 19.43
N ASN A 92 -11.31 6.32 19.08
CA ASN A 92 -11.57 7.11 17.88
C ASN A 92 -10.78 6.53 16.70
N VAL A 93 -11.49 6.05 15.70
CA VAL A 93 -10.92 5.47 14.48
C VAL A 93 -9.92 6.40 13.80
N ASP A 94 -10.24 7.69 13.72
CA ASP A 94 -9.36 8.67 13.06
C ASP A 94 -8.02 8.83 13.77
N VAL A 95 -7.99 8.64 15.09
CA VAL A 95 -6.74 8.62 15.88
C VAL A 95 -5.94 7.37 15.54
N ARG A 96 -6.58 6.18 15.50
CA ARG A 96 -5.91 4.93 15.10
C ARG A 96 -5.32 5.05 13.68
N VAL A 97 -6.07 5.61 12.73
CA VAL A 97 -5.60 5.89 11.35
C VAL A 97 -4.39 6.82 11.34
N ARG A 98 -4.40 7.89 12.15
CA ARG A 98 -3.26 8.82 12.23
C ARG A 98 -2.05 8.19 12.90
N ALA A 99 -2.26 7.39 13.92
CA ALA A 99 -1.20 6.63 14.60
C ALA A 99 -0.53 5.64 13.62
N ALA A 100 -1.31 4.84 12.87
CA ALA A 100 -0.78 3.95 11.83
C ALA A 100 0.11 4.69 10.82
N ARG A 101 -0.38 5.82 10.31
CA ARG A 101 0.38 6.64 9.35
C ARG A 101 1.64 7.25 9.96
N ALA A 102 1.58 7.71 11.21
CA ALA A 102 2.72 8.26 11.92
C ALA A 102 3.79 7.18 12.13
N LEU A 103 3.39 5.97 12.51
CA LEU A 103 4.29 4.82 12.68
C LEU A 103 4.96 4.41 11.36
N GLY A 104 4.24 4.44 10.23
CA GLY A 104 4.83 4.20 8.91
C GLY A 104 5.98 5.17 8.61
N ARG A 105 5.78 6.47 8.88
CA ARG A 105 6.80 7.51 8.70
C ARG A 105 8.00 7.37 9.66
N LEU A 106 7.75 6.98 10.91
CA LEU A 106 8.82 6.72 11.88
C LEU A 106 9.64 5.50 11.47
N GLY A 107 8.99 4.50 10.90
CA GLY A 107 9.66 3.31 10.39
C GLY A 107 10.31 2.45 11.47
N GLY A 108 11.17 1.55 11.00
CA GLY A 108 11.95 0.67 11.88
C GLY A 108 11.21 -0.61 12.27
N LYS A 109 11.97 -1.55 12.84
CA LYS A 109 11.46 -2.91 13.12
C LYS A 109 10.38 -2.94 14.22
N ILE A 110 10.46 -2.03 15.18
CA ILE A 110 9.58 -2.01 16.36
C ILE A 110 8.11 -1.76 15.99
N VAL A 111 7.85 -1.02 14.90
CA VAL A 111 6.49 -0.68 14.47
C VAL A 111 5.83 -1.74 13.59
N VAL A 112 6.60 -2.73 13.11
CA VAL A 112 6.09 -3.72 12.14
C VAL A 112 4.99 -4.60 12.73
N GLU A 113 5.25 -5.25 13.87
CA GLU A 113 4.25 -6.14 14.48
C GLU A 113 2.96 -5.39 14.87
N PRO A 114 3.00 -4.19 15.51
CA PRO A 114 1.79 -3.40 15.75
C PRO A 114 1.00 -3.03 14.49
N LEU A 115 1.68 -2.73 13.38
CA LEU A 115 1.01 -2.45 12.11
C LEU A 115 0.43 -3.72 11.46
N VAL A 116 1.10 -4.86 11.63
CA VAL A 116 0.55 -6.16 11.18
C VAL A 116 -0.69 -6.53 12.00
N GLU A 117 -0.68 -6.32 13.33
CA GLU A 117 -1.87 -6.50 14.16
C GLU A 117 -3.04 -5.61 13.68
N ALA A 118 -2.74 -4.38 13.26
CA ALA A 118 -3.74 -3.42 12.77
C ALA A 118 -4.35 -3.80 11.40
N LEU A 119 -3.79 -4.77 10.65
CA LEU A 119 -4.46 -5.35 9.47
C LEU A 119 -5.77 -6.07 9.85
N ASN A 120 -5.94 -6.38 11.13
CA ASN A 120 -7.10 -7.03 11.69
C ASN A 120 -8.04 -6.05 12.45
N ASP A 121 -7.85 -4.73 12.32
CA ASP A 121 -8.75 -3.75 12.93
C ASP A 121 -10.18 -3.91 12.43
N GLU A 122 -11.15 -3.62 13.29
CA GLU A 122 -12.57 -3.63 12.94
C GLU A 122 -12.94 -2.63 11.83
N ASN A 123 -12.14 -1.57 11.70
CA ASN A 123 -12.35 -0.51 10.72
C ASN A 123 -11.39 -0.66 9.52
N SER A 124 -11.96 -0.81 8.34
CA SER A 124 -11.20 -1.00 7.10
C SER A 124 -10.22 0.13 6.77
N GLN A 125 -10.50 1.38 7.20
CA GLN A 125 -9.59 2.50 6.95
C GLN A 125 -8.30 2.36 7.77
N VAL A 126 -8.37 1.79 8.98
CA VAL A 126 -7.18 1.46 9.78
C VAL A 126 -6.38 0.36 9.10
N CYS A 127 -7.04 -0.72 8.63
CA CYS A 127 -6.39 -1.82 7.89
C CYS A 127 -5.65 -1.29 6.64
N ILE A 128 -6.33 -0.49 5.82
CA ILE A 128 -5.73 0.11 4.61
C ILE A 128 -4.51 0.97 4.98
N THR A 129 -4.65 1.82 6.00
CA THR A 129 -3.55 2.72 6.40
C THR A 129 -2.37 1.95 6.98
N ALA A 130 -2.63 0.89 7.77
CA ALA A 130 -1.59 0.01 8.27
C ALA A 130 -0.85 -0.73 7.13
N THR A 131 -1.61 -1.20 6.13
CA THR A 131 -1.01 -1.82 4.94
C THR A 131 -0.10 -0.83 4.20
N ASP A 132 -0.56 0.41 3.97
CA ASP A 132 0.23 1.44 3.30
C ASP A 132 1.48 1.81 4.12
N ALA A 133 1.37 1.85 5.46
CA ALA A 133 2.50 2.06 6.36
C ALA A 133 3.53 0.91 6.26
N LEU A 134 3.08 -0.35 6.22
CA LEU A 134 3.96 -1.51 6.04
C LEU A 134 4.66 -1.50 4.68
N ILE A 135 3.98 -1.03 3.62
CA ILE A 135 4.58 -0.83 2.30
C ILE A 135 5.66 0.26 2.35
N GLU A 136 5.38 1.38 3.03
CA GLU A 136 6.35 2.48 3.21
C GLU A 136 7.60 2.03 3.98
N ILE A 137 7.46 1.17 4.99
CA ILE A 137 8.56 0.56 5.75
C ILE A 137 9.41 -0.38 4.86
N GLY A 138 8.79 -1.04 3.88
CA GLY A 138 9.46 -1.85 2.89
C GLY A 138 9.99 -3.19 3.43
N ASP A 139 11.20 -3.55 3.03
CA ASP A 139 11.81 -4.87 3.25
C ASP A 139 11.79 -5.35 4.71
N VAL A 140 11.84 -4.44 5.67
CA VAL A 140 11.81 -4.76 7.11
C VAL A 140 10.51 -5.46 7.51
N ALA A 141 9.39 -5.17 6.82
CA ALA A 141 8.09 -5.76 7.07
C ALA A 141 7.89 -7.14 6.40
N THR A 142 8.77 -7.52 5.46
CA THR A 142 8.55 -8.71 4.60
C THR A 142 8.30 -9.99 5.40
N ASP A 143 9.11 -10.29 6.41
CA ASP A 143 8.99 -11.55 7.16
C ASP A 143 7.71 -11.63 8.00
N ALA A 144 7.27 -10.52 8.58
CA ALA A 144 6.02 -10.43 9.31
C ALA A 144 4.80 -10.58 8.38
N LEU A 145 4.83 -9.92 7.22
CA LEU A 145 3.80 -10.05 6.20
C LEU A 145 3.70 -11.46 5.60
N ILE A 146 4.85 -12.16 5.43
CA ILE A 146 4.84 -13.57 5.00
C ILE A 146 4.10 -14.45 6.00
N LYS A 147 4.27 -14.24 7.30
CA LYS A 147 3.51 -14.97 8.33
C LYS A 147 2.01 -14.66 8.26
N SER A 148 1.64 -13.44 7.91
CA SER A 148 0.23 -13.02 7.79
C SER A 148 -0.50 -13.64 6.59
N LEU A 149 0.21 -14.26 5.64
CA LEU A 149 -0.41 -15.01 4.54
C LEU A 149 -1.18 -16.25 5.02
N ASP A 150 -0.83 -16.80 6.18
CA ASP A 150 -1.50 -17.95 6.78
C ASP A 150 -2.57 -17.54 7.82
N HIS A 151 -2.95 -16.25 7.89
CA HIS A 151 -3.92 -15.74 8.86
C HIS A 151 -5.34 -16.23 8.56
N GLU A 152 -6.13 -16.54 9.60
CA GLU A 152 -7.52 -17.03 9.46
C GLU A 152 -8.44 -16.05 8.71
N LYS A 153 -8.29 -14.73 8.97
CA LYS A 153 -9.13 -13.70 8.33
C LYS A 153 -8.65 -13.39 6.92
N VAL A 154 -9.57 -13.52 5.97
CA VAL A 154 -9.34 -13.28 4.54
C VAL A 154 -8.78 -11.87 4.26
N ASN A 155 -9.29 -10.84 4.95
CA ASN A 155 -8.83 -9.47 4.73
C ASN A 155 -7.35 -9.30 5.07
N VAL A 156 -6.86 -9.94 6.15
CA VAL A 156 -5.44 -9.90 6.51
C VAL A 156 -4.59 -10.59 5.45
N ARG A 157 -5.03 -11.75 4.92
CA ARG A 157 -4.33 -12.44 3.82
C ARG A 157 -4.30 -11.58 2.56
N CYS A 158 -5.41 -10.91 2.21
CA CYS A 158 -5.49 -9.97 1.08
C CYS A 158 -4.49 -8.83 1.23
N ASP A 159 -4.51 -8.15 2.38
CA ASP A 159 -3.66 -6.98 2.65
C ASP A 159 -2.17 -7.37 2.70
N ALA A 160 -1.83 -8.50 3.33
CA ALA A 160 -0.48 -9.03 3.34
C ALA A 160 0.02 -9.39 1.92
N THR A 161 -0.84 -10.06 1.12
CA THR A 161 -0.51 -10.41 -0.27
C THR A 161 -0.28 -9.16 -1.12
N ARG A 162 -1.13 -8.13 -0.98
CA ARG A 162 -0.99 -6.83 -1.64
C ARG A 162 0.31 -6.13 -1.23
N ALA A 163 0.55 -6.03 0.08
CA ALA A 163 1.73 -5.35 0.61
C ALA A 163 3.04 -5.98 0.12
N LEU A 164 3.14 -7.32 0.15
CA LEU A 164 4.31 -8.05 -0.33
C LEU A 164 4.57 -7.82 -1.83
N GLY A 165 3.51 -7.74 -2.64
CA GLY A 165 3.63 -7.41 -4.05
C GLY A 165 4.12 -5.99 -4.30
N GLU A 166 3.68 -5.01 -3.48
CA GLU A 166 4.12 -3.60 -3.58
C GLU A 166 5.56 -3.41 -3.07
N ILE A 167 5.95 -4.07 -1.98
CA ILE A 167 7.32 -4.04 -1.46
C ILE A 167 8.31 -4.60 -2.50
N GLY A 168 7.92 -5.64 -3.24
CA GLY A 168 8.73 -6.17 -4.32
C GLY A 168 9.88 -7.09 -3.89
N ASN A 169 9.96 -7.50 -2.63
CA ASN A 169 11.00 -8.40 -2.15
C ASN A 169 10.74 -9.84 -2.61
N LYS A 170 11.62 -10.37 -3.45
CA LYS A 170 11.45 -11.70 -4.08
C LYS A 170 11.49 -12.89 -3.11
N LYS A 171 11.89 -12.68 -1.86
CA LYS A 171 11.85 -13.71 -0.81
C LYS A 171 10.44 -14.28 -0.60
N CYS A 172 9.40 -13.50 -0.88
CA CYS A 172 8.01 -13.91 -0.71
C CYS A 172 7.41 -14.67 -1.91
N VAL A 173 8.12 -14.80 -3.05
CA VAL A 173 7.55 -15.33 -4.31
C VAL A 173 6.90 -16.69 -4.12
N ASP A 174 7.61 -17.64 -3.51
CA ASP A 174 7.11 -19.01 -3.31
C ASP A 174 5.84 -19.02 -2.43
N LYS A 175 5.76 -18.13 -1.45
CA LYS A 175 4.58 -17.97 -0.59
C LYS A 175 3.41 -17.34 -1.32
N ILE A 176 3.66 -16.32 -2.15
CA ILE A 176 2.61 -15.70 -2.98
C ILE A 176 2.11 -16.67 -4.06
N ILE A 177 2.95 -17.57 -4.59
CA ILE A 177 2.49 -18.65 -5.49
C ILE A 177 1.47 -19.53 -4.78
N ASN A 178 1.64 -19.86 -3.50
CA ASN A 178 0.65 -20.63 -2.75
C ASN A 178 -0.69 -19.88 -2.62
N MET A 179 -0.68 -18.55 -2.53
CA MET A 179 -1.90 -17.74 -2.48
C MET A 179 -2.73 -17.78 -3.78
N LEU A 180 -2.19 -18.28 -4.87
CA LEU A 180 -2.96 -18.56 -6.09
C LEU A 180 -4.04 -19.65 -5.90
N TYR A 181 -3.92 -20.43 -4.84
CA TYR A 181 -4.81 -21.55 -4.51
C TYR A 181 -5.61 -21.29 -3.22
N ASP A 182 -5.63 -20.03 -2.73
CA ASP A 182 -6.46 -19.66 -1.58
C ASP A 182 -7.95 -19.92 -1.85
N GLU A 183 -8.69 -20.31 -0.83
CA GLU A 183 -10.14 -20.53 -0.94
C GLU A 183 -10.90 -19.29 -1.42
N TRP A 184 -10.44 -18.09 -1.07
CA TRP A 184 -11.09 -16.83 -1.39
C TRP A 184 -10.56 -16.20 -2.68
N VAL A 185 -11.48 -15.92 -3.59
CA VAL A 185 -11.16 -15.35 -4.91
C VAL A 185 -10.38 -14.01 -4.81
N ASN A 186 -10.69 -13.19 -3.82
CA ASN A 186 -10.01 -11.91 -3.63
C ASN A 186 -8.52 -12.09 -3.30
N VAL A 187 -8.15 -13.09 -2.49
CA VAL A 187 -6.74 -13.41 -2.21
C VAL A 187 -6.04 -13.84 -3.50
N ARG A 188 -6.68 -14.70 -4.31
CA ARG A 188 -6.14 -15.15 -5.59
C ARG A 188 -5.94 -13.98 -6.58
N ILE A 189 -6.87 -13.00 -6.62
CA ILE A 189 -6.72 -11.77 -7.44
C ILE A 189 -5.50 -10.96 -7.00
N TYR A 190 -5.31 -10.77 -5.69
CA TYR A 190 -4.11 -10.10 -5.20
C TYR A 190 -2.84 -10.90 -5.48
N ALA A 191 -2.89 -12.24 -5.40
CA ALA A 191 -1.74 -13.09 -5.69
C ALA A 191 -1.26 -12.96 -7.15
N VAL A 192 -2.16 -13.06 -8.14
CA VAL A 192 -1.77 -12.89 -9.56
C VAL A 192 -1.19 -11.50 -9.82
N THR A 193 -1.78 -10.45 -9.23
CA THR A 193 -1.32 -9.08 -9.35
C THR A 193 0.08 -8.89 -8.73
N SER A 194 0.28 -9.42 -7.52
CA SER A 194 1.54 -9.34 -6.80
C SER A 194 2.66 -10.11 -7.49
N LEU A 195 2.39 -11.28 -8.04
CA LEU A 195 3.36 -12.04 -8.84
C LEU A 195 3.77 -11.28 -10.09
N GLY A 196 2.86 -10.57 -10.73
CA GLY A 196 3.19 -9.66 -11.84
C GLY A 196 4.15 -8.54 -11.41
N LYS A 197 3.92 -7.92 -10.25
CA LYS A 197 4.78 -6.86 -9.71
C LYS A 197 6.14 -7.37 -9.27
N LEU A 198 6.20 -8.51 -8.59
CA LEU A 198 7.43 -9.18 -8.17
C LEU A 198 8.33 -9.55 -9.36
N ASN A 199 7.75 -9.74 -10.53
CA ASN A 199 8.43 -9.99 -11.79
C ASN A 199 9.49 -11.11 -11.68
N ASP A 200 9.11 -12.23 -11.05
CA ASP A 200 9.97 -13.41 -10.90
C ASP A 200 9.44 -14.56 -11.75
N LYS A 201 10.29 -15.07 -12.65
CA LYS A 201 9.93 -16.14 -13.59
C LYS A 201 9.61 -17.49 -12.94
N LYS A 202 9.89 -17.66 -11.66
CA LYS A 202 9.43 -18.81 -10.87
C LYS A 202 7.90 -18.95 -10.88
N ALA A 203 7.17 -17.81 -10.95
CA ALA A 203 5.72 -17.81 -10.94
C ALA A 203 5.09 -18.29 -12.27
N VAL A 204 5.86 -18.34 -13.38
CA VAL A 204 5.31 -18.62 -14.71
C VAL A 204 4.53 -19.94 -14.80
N PRO A 205 5.03 -21.09 -14.30
CA PRO A 205 4.26 -22.34 -14.39
C PRO A 205 2.91 -22.24 -13.67
N ALA A 206 2.89 -21.76 -12.42
CA ALA A 206 1.66 -21.64 -11.63
C ALA A 206 0.66 -20.65 -12.26
N LEU A 207 1.14 -19.53 -12.80
CA LEU A 207 0.28 -18.59 -13.52
C LEU A 207 -0.32 -19.18 -14.80
N ILE A 208 0.42 -20.03 -15.51
CA ILE A 208 -0.12 -20.77 -16.68
C ILE A 208 -1.22 -21.73 -16.24
N ASP A 209 -1.01 -22.48 -15.15
CA ASP A 209 -2.00 -23.42 -14.62
C ASP A 209 -3.27 -22.70 -14.21
N VAL A 210 -3.19 -21.59 -13.50
CA VAL A 210 -4.33 -20.76 -13.11
C VAL A 210 -5.07 -20.20 -14.33
N MET A 211 -4.36 -19.66 -15.30
CA MET A 211 -4.95 -19.11 -16.52
C MET A 211 -5.72 -20.17 -17.32
N LYS A 212 -5.20 -21.40 -17.39
CA LYS A 212 -5.83 -22.53 -18.15
C LYS A 212 -6.98 -23.19 -17.39
N ASN A 213 -7.07 -22.99 -16.08
CA ASN A 213 -8.12 -23.61 -15.28
C ASN A 213 -9.50 -23.00 -15.58
N ARG A 214 -10.33 -23.72 -16.36
CA ARG A 214 -11.67 -23.25 -16.77
C ARG A 214 -12.68 -23.12 -15.62
N SER A 215 -12.41 -23.75 -14.47
CA SER A 215 -13.24 -23.61 -13.27
C SER A 215 -12.83 -22.44 -12.37
N GLU A 216 -11.72 -21.76 -12.69
CA GLU A 216 -11.28 -20.58 -11.97
C GLU A 216 -12.08 -19.34 -12.39
N ASN A 217 -12.16 -18.36 -11.49
CA ASN A 217 -12.80 -17.07 -11.75
C ASN A 217 -12.10 -16.32 -12.90
N ASP A 218 -12.87 -15.74 -13.82
CA ASP A 218 -12.32 -15.11 -15.02
C ASP A 218 -11.42 -13.89 -14.72
N LEU A 219 -11.67 -13.15 -13.65
CA LEU A 219 -10.78 -12.06 -13.21
C LEU A 219 -9.42 -12.59 -12.75
N VAL A 220 -9.39 -13.74 -12.09
CA VAL A 220 -8.13 -14.39 -11.68
C VAL A 220 -7.38 -14.90 -12.90
N ARG A 221 -8.08 -15.55 -13.83
CA ARG A 221 -7.50 -16.03 -15.11
C ARG A 221 -6.95 -14.87 -15.94
N ALA A 222 -7.70 -13.78 -16.07
CA ALA A 222 -7.26 -12.57 -16.77
C ALA A 222 -6.05 -11.92 -16.07
N GLY A 223 -6.08 -11.86 -14.74
CA GLY A 223 -4.94 -11.41 -13.94
C GLY A 223 -3.68 -12.24 -14.16
N ALA A 224 -3.83 -13.58 -14.22
CA ALA A 224 -2.73 -14.49 -14.51
C ALA A 224 -2.16 -14.26 -15.92
N ALA A 225 -3.02 -14.11 -16.94
CA ALA A 225 -2.61 -13.75 -18.30
C ALA A 225 -1.86 -12.40 -18.34
N ALA A 226 -2.34 -11.39 -17.61
CA ALA A 226 -1.70 -10.10 -17.51
C ALA A 226 -0.30 -10.20 -16.86
N ALA A 227 -0.20 -10.94 -15.76
CA ALA A 227 1.07 -11.20 -15.07
C ALA A 227 2.09 -11.88 -15.99
N LEU A 228 1.68 -12.91 -16.74
CA LEU A 228 2.52 -13.57 -17.74
C LEU A 228 3.04 -12.57 -18.79
N GLY A 229 2.21 -11.63 -19.22
CA GLY A 229 2.61 -10.55 -20.13
C GLY A 229 3.66 -9.59 -19.54
N VAL A 230 3.64 -9.39 -18.21
CA VAL A 230 4.67 -8.60 -17.49
C VAL A 230 5.97 -9.39 -17.38
N LEU A 231 5.92 -10.67 -17.01
CA LEU A 231 7.09 -11.54 -16.85
C LEU A 231 7.83 -11.81 -18.17
N ARG A 232 7.17 -11.66 -19.32
CA ARG A 232 7.73 -11.80 -20.68
C ARG A 232 8.49 -13.12 -20.91
N ASP A 233 8.02 -14.20 -20.32
CA ASP A 233 8.63 -15.52 -20.44
C ASP A 233 8.05 -16.29 -21.63
N GLN A 234 8.92 -16.86 -22.46
CA GLN A 234 8.54 -17.60 -23.67
C GLN A 234 7.63 -18.81 -23.38
N ARG A 235 7.74 -19.41 -22.20
CA ARG A 235 6.91 -20.55 -21.79
C ARG A 235 5.42 -20.23 -21.81
N ALA A 236 5.03 -18.95 -21.69
CA ALA A 236 3.65 -18.51 -21.73
C ALA A 236 3.07 -18.35 -23.15
N LEU A 237 3.92 -18.34 -24.21
CA LEU A 237 3.46 -18.06 -25.58
C LEU A 237 2.44 -19.07 -26.07
N LEU A 238 2.75 -20.37 -26.00
CA LEU A 238 1.84 -21.41 -26.46
C LEU A 238 0.54 -21.44 -25.61
N PRO A 239 0.57 -21.45 -24.27
CA PRO A 239 -0.64 -21.39 -23.46
C PRO A 239 -1.54 -20.18 -23.76
N LEU A 240 -0.95 -18.99 -23.94
CA LEU A 240 -1.72 -17.79 -24.30
C LEU A 240 -2.36 -17.89 -25.68
N ARG A 241 -1.62 -18.46 -26.66
CA ARG A 241 -2.16 -18.70 -28.01
C ARG A 241 -3.32 -19.69 -27.99
N GLU A 242 -3.19 -20.79 -27.24
CA GLU A 242 -4.27 -21.77 -27.07
C GLU A 242 -5.53 -21.11 -26.53
N LEU A 243 -5.41 -20.31 -25.47
CA LEU A 243 -6.52 -19.57 -24.86
C LEU A 243 -7.21 -18.63 -25.87
N ILE A 244 -6.43 -17.89 -26.67
CA ILE A 244 -6.96 -16.98 -27.71
C ILE A 244 -7.70 -17.73 -28.81
N MET A 245 -7.20 -18.92 -29.21
CA MET A 245 -7.82 -19.71 -30.28
C MET A 245 -9.07 -20.49 -29.85
N GLU A 246 -9.21 -20.76 -28.54
CA GLU A 246 -10.39 -21.43 -27.97
C GLU A 246 -11.56 -20.47 -27.69
N ALA A 247 -11.33 -19.16 -27.75
CA ALA A 247 -12.33 -18.16 -27.49
C ALA A 247 -13.33 -18.10 -28.68
N GLU A 248 -14.61 -18.28 -28.40
CA GLU A 248 -15.70 -18.11 -29.38
C GLU A 248 -16.04 -16.62 -29.57
N GLU A 249 -15.88 -15.81 -28.50
CA GLU A 249 -16.05 -14.37 -28.50
C GLU A 249 -14.89 -13.70 -27.72
N LEU A 250 -14.42 -12.53 -28.17
CA LEU A 250 -13.37 -11.75 -27.50
C LEU A 250 -13.93 -11.08 -26.24
N GLY A 251 -13.82 -11.76 -25.11
CA GLY A 251 -14.07 -11.20 -23.79
C GLY A 251 -12.82 -10.55 -23.19
N GLU A 252 -12.93 -10.04 -21.96
CA GLU A 252 -11.81 -9.39 -21.27
C GLU A 252 -10.59 -10.29 -21.07
N LEU A 253 -10.83 -11.58 -20.83
CA LEU A 253 -9.75 -12.57 -20.65
C LEU A 253 -8.94 -12.76 -21.94
N GLU A 254 -9.61 -12.96 -23.08
CA GLU A 254 -9.00 -13.19 -24.38
C GLU A 254 -8.27 -11.94 -24.86
N ASP A 255 -8.85 -10.75 -24.68
CA ASP A 255 -8.20 -9.47 -25.01
C ASP A 255 -6.93 -9.26 -24.17
N THR A 256 -6.97 -9.61 -22.91
CA THR A 256 -5.81 -9.57 -22.00
C THR A 256 -4.74 -10.58 -22.44
N ALA A 257 -5.15 -11.80 -22.79
CA ALA A 257 -4.24 -12.83 -23.29
C ALA A 257 -3.57 -12.40 -24.60
N LEU A 258 -4.31 -11.80 -25.53
CA LEU A 258 -3.78 -11.29 -26.80
C LEU A 258 -2.76 -10.16 -26.58
N LYS A 259 -3.08 -9.20 -25.68
CA LYS A 259 -2.15 -8.12 -25.30
C LYS A 259 -0.85 -8.69 -24.70
N SER A 260 -0.97 -9.69 -23.84
CA SER A 260 0.16 -10.32 -23.17
C SER A 260 1.02 -11.13 -24.14
N PHE A 261 0.40 -11.90 -25.04
CA PHE A 261 1.07 -12.61 -26.13
C PHE A 261 1.90 -11.65 -27.00
N LYS A 262 1.30 -10.53 -27.44
CA LYS A 262 1.99 -9.50 -28.22
C LYS A 262 3.19 -8.91 -27.49
N LYS A 263 3.06 -8.64 -26.18
CA LYS A 263 4.16 -8.12 -25.32
C LYS A 263 5.34 -9.10 -25.25
N ILE A 264 5.04 -10.39 -25.08
CA ILE A 264 6.07 -11.44 -24.99
C ILE A 264 6.76 -11.60 -26.35
N MET A 265 6.00 -11.66 -27.43
CA MET A 265 6.55 -11.75 -28.80
C MET A 265 7.47 -10.56 -29.11
N ALA A 266 7.04 -9.33 -28.79
CA ALA A 266 7.85 -8.13 -29.04
C ALA A 266 9.17 -8.14 -28.26
N ALA A 267 9.14 -8.56 -26.98
CA ALA A 267 10.34 -8.64 -26.16
C ALA A 267 11.33 -9.69 -26.67
N ASN A 268 10.84 -10.84 -27.12
CA ASN A 268 11.70 -11.92 -27.65
C ASN A 268 12.22 -11.59 -29.05
N TRP A 269 11.46 -10.88 -29.89
CA TRP A 269 11.92 -10.42 -31.19
C TRP A 269 13.09 -9.44 -31.09
N GLN A 270 13.06 -8.56 -30.10
CA GLN A 270 14.16 -7.62 -29.84
C GLN A 270 15.43 -8.30 -29.31
N ALA A 271 15.32 -9.48 -28.72
CA ALA A 271 16.44 -10.26 -28.19
C ALA A 271 17.17 -11.07 -29.28
N ILE A 272 16.63 -11.13 -30.51
CA ILE A 272 17.27 -11.83 -31.63
C ILE A 272 18.34 -10.91 -32.25
N PRO A 273 19.64 -11.27 -32.22
CA PRO A 273 20.69 -10.47 -32.87
C PRO A 273 20.36 -10.25 -34.35
N GLY A 274 20.30 -9.00 -34.80
CA GLY A 274 20.00 -8.64 -36.18
C GLY A 274 18.53 -8.41 -36.55
N ALA A 275 17.56 -8.69 -35.65
CA ALA A 275 16.13 -8.51 -35.93
C ALA A 275 15.75 -7.04 -36.21
N THR A 276 16.49 -6.09 -35.68
CA THR A 276 16.30 -4.64 -35.89
C THR A 276 16.71 -4.19 -37.29
N GLN A 277 17.58 -4.93 -37.99
CA GLN A 277 17.99 -4.60 -39.37
C GLN A 277 16.99 -5.08 -40.40
N GLN A 278 16.29 -6.19 -40.16
CA GLN A 278 15.28 -6.74 -41.09
C GLN A 278 14.01 -5.89 -41.19
N LYS A 279 13.65 -5.13 -40.14
CA LYS A 279 12.50 -4.21 -40.18
C LYS A 279 12.70 -3.02 -41.12
N LYS A 280 13.95 -2.59 -41.36
CA LYS A 280 14.25 -1.51 -42.32
C LYS A 280 14.09 -1.97 -43.79
N HIS A 281 14.25 -3.26 -44.06
CA HIS A 281 14.10 -3.81 -45.44
C HIS A 281 12.66 -4.20 -45.75
N ALA A 282 11.82 -4.54 -44.78
CA ALA A 282 10.41 -4.89 -44.98
C ALA A 282 9.48 -3.68 -45.24
N ASN A 283 9.91 -2.47 -44.91
CA ASN A 283 9.15 -1.22 -45.16
C ASN A 283 9.57 -0.50 -46.45
N SER A 284 10.39 -1.15 -47.30
CA SER A 284 10.85 -0.58 -48.55
C SER A 284 10.34 -1.36 -49.79
N PHE A 285 9.23 -2.12 -49.63
CA PHE A 285 8.47 -2.73 -50.71
C PHE A 285 7.01 -2.33 -50.66
#